data_de34f49e418b0ac3bbcbc03f0c2dbc6b
#
_entry.id   de34f49e418b0ac3bbcbc03f0c2dbc6b
#
_cell.length_a   1.000
_cell.length_b   1.000
_cell.length_c   1.000
_cell.angle_alpha   90.00
_cell.angle_beta   90.00
_cell.angle_gamma   90.00
#
_symmetry.space_group_name_H-M   'P 1'
#
loop_
_entity.id
_entity.type
_entity.pdbx_description
1 polymer ?
#
loop_
_entity_poly.entity_id
_entity_poly.type
_entity_poly.pdbx_seq_one_letter_code
_entity_poly.pdbx_strand_id
1 'polypeptide(L)'
;AYIRSNKEMRPEGQHPIPASEVTLAELLKQQGYVTGAFGKWGLGGPGSVGDPLKQGFDRFFGYNCQRHAHSYYPSYLWSDDQRIELANKPAVPGHAGLPKDADPKDPRSYDVFKGDDYAPARINQQALAFIKQNKDRPFFSCIREIIDRPFFLY
;
A
#
# COMPACT_ATOMS: atom_id res chain seq x y z
N ALA A 1 -8.83 -14.63 13.66
CA ALA A 1 -8.86 -13.73 12.50
C ALA A 1 -9.00 -12.30 12.99
N TYR A 2 -8.03 -11.45 12.77
CA TYR A 2 -8.12 -10.03 13.13
C TYR A 2 -9.13 -9.36 12.20
N ILE A 3 -10.21 -8.85 12.78
CA ILE A 3 -11.17 -8.02 12.06
C ILE A 3 -10.53 -6.65 11.93
N ARG A 4 -10.11 -6.32 10.74
CA ARG A 4 -9.53 -5.03 10.43
C ARG A 4 -10.64 -4.07 10.09
N SER A 5 -11.09 -3.31 11.09
CA SER A 5 -12.08 -2.28 10.86
C SER A 5 -11.40 -0.98 10.43
N ASN A 6 -11.67 -0.58 9.20
CA ASN A 6 -11.29 0.76 8.72
C ASN A 6 -12.25 1.86 9.22
N LYS A 7 -13.26 1.51 10.04
CA LYS A 7 -14.30 2.45 10.42
C LYS A 7 -13.94 3.27 11.67
N GLU A 8 -13.16 2.68 12.57
CA GLU A 8 -12.96 3.23 13.92
C GLU A 8 -11.72 4.11 14.05
N MET A 9 -10.74 3.96 13.15
CA MET A 9 -9.48 4.69 13.20
C MET A 9 -9.26 5.48 11.90
N ARG A 10 -9.88 6.63 11.80
CA ARG A 10 -9.70 7.52 10.63
C ARG A 10 -8.50 8.46 10.83
N PRO A 11 -7.80 8.79 9.73
CA PRO A 11 -8.01 8.42 8.32
C PRO A 11 -7.41 7.07 7.93
N GLU A 12 -6.48 6.52 8.69
CA GLU A 12 -5.67 5.33 8.39
C GLU A 12 -6.11 4.10 9.18
N GLY A 13 -7.40 4.04 9.55
CA GLY A 13 -7.98 3.15 10.51
C GLY A 13 -7.81 1.66 10.27
N GLN A 14 -6.92 1.06 11.01
CA GLN A 14 -6.75 -0.38 11.09
C GLN A 14 -6.16 -0.77 12.44
N HIS A 15 -6.59 -1.92 12.96
CA HIS A 15 -6.00 -2.46 14.18
C HIS A 15 -4.59 -2.95 13.91
N PRO A 16 -3.60 -2.53 14.70
CA PRO A 16 -2.27 -3.07 14.60
C PRO A 16 -2.23 -4.55 15.00
N ILE A 17 -1.35 -5.32 14.38
CA ILE A 17 -1.00 -6.63 14.93
C ILE A 17 -0.29 -6.43 16.27
N PRO A 18 -0.46 -7.34 17.24
CA PRO A 18 0.24 -7.25 18.52
C PRO A 18 1.76 -7.27 18.34
N ALA A 19 2.47 -6.57 19.22
CA ALA A 19 3.93 -6.59 19.23
C ALA A 19 4.53 -7.96 19.58
N SER A 20 3.71 -8.89 20.10
CA SER A 20 4.11 -10.28 20.39
C SER A 20 4.11 -11.18 19.15
N GLU A 21 3.52 -10.75 18.03
CA GLU A 21 3.55 -11.51 16.78
C GLU A 21 4.92 -11.37 16.13
N VAL A 22 5.55 -12.51 15.85
CA VAL A 22 6.84 -12.54 15.19
C VAL A 22 6.63 -12.62 13.69
N THR A 23 7.17 -11.66 12.95
CA THR A 23 7.06 -11.61 11.49
C THR A 23 8.25 -12.32 10.82
N LEU A 24 8.04 -12.77 9.59
CA LEU A 24 9.13 -13.32 8.77
C LEU A 24 10.25 -12.29 8.55
N ALA A 25 9.90 -11.01 8.43
CA ALA A 25 10.88 -9.93 8.24
C ALA A 25 11.78 -9.79 9.47
N GLU A 26 11.24 -9.89 10.69
CA GLU A 26 12.03 -9.87 11.93
C GLU A 26 13.01 -11.05 12.01
N LEU A 27 12.54 -12.26 11.66
CA LEU A 27 13.40 -13.45 11.66
C LEU A 27 14.54 -13.33 10.64
N LEU A 28 14.25 -12.88 9.43
CA LEU A 28 15.26 -12.70 8.39
C LEU A 28 16.24 -11.56 8.73
N LYS A 29 15.73 -10.48 9.32
CA LYS A 29 16.59 -9.37 9.79
C LYS A 29 17.61 -9.84 10.83
N GLN A 30 17.22 -10.72 11.76
CA GLN A 30 18.12 -11.36 12.73
C GLN A 30 19.21 -12.21 12.05
N GLN A 31 18.95 -12.71 10.83
CA GLN A 31 19.91 -13.45 10.02
C GLN A 31 20.73 -12.55 9.07
N GLY A 32 20.70 -11.24 9.27
CA GLY A 32 21.48 -10.27 8.49
C GLY A 32 20.88 -9.88 7.13
N TYR A 33 19.63 -10.23 6.87
CA TYR A 33 18.93 -9.76 5.68
C TYR A 33 18.54 -8.29 5.82
N VAL A 34 18.66 -7.54 4.73
CA VAL A 34 18.02 -6.23 4.59
C VAL A 34 16.59 -6.44 4.12
N THR A 35 15.63 -5.79 4.75
CA THR A 35 14.22 -6.09 4.57
C THR A 35 13.45 -4.90 4.04
N GLY A 36 12.59 -5.11 3.02
CA GLY A 36 11.75 -4.07 2.44
C GLY A 36 10.33 -4.54 2.18
N ALA A 37 9.35 -3.66 2.45
CA ALA A 37 7.94 -3.89 2.13
C ALA A 37 7.43 -2.81 1.17
N PHE A 38 6.76 -3.23 0.10
CA PHE A 38 6.27 -2.33 -0.95
C PHE A 38 4.82 -2.66 -1.29
N GLY A 39 3.97 -1.63 -1.31
CA GLY A 39 2.57 -1.77 -1.64
C GLY A 39 1.63 -1.63 -0.44
N LYS A 40 0.70 -2.55 -0.31
CA LYS A 40 -0.37 -2.49 0.69
C LYS A 40 0.02 -3.20 1.99
N TRP A 41 0.10 -2.46 3.10
CA TRP A 41 0.41 -3.00 4.42
C TRP A 41 -0.84 -3.52 5.14
N GLY A 42 -1.55 -2.70 5.86
CA GLY A 42 -2.80 -3.04 6.52
C GLY A 42 -2.67 -3.79 7.86
N LEU A 43 -1.51 -3.80 8.48
CA LEU A 43 -1.25 -4.49 9.76
C LEU A 43 -1.03 -3.54 10.94
N GLY A 44 -1.11 -2.24 10.69
CA GLY A 44 -1.01 -1.17 11.68
C GLY A 44 -0.74 0.15 11.00
N GLY A 45 -1.21 1.25 11.59
CA GLY A 45 -0.97 2.59 11.09
C GLY A 45 0.43 3.10 11.44
N PRO A 46 0.81 4.26 10.87
CA PRO A 46 2.10 4.88 11.17
C PRO A 46 2.30 5.10 12.66
N GLY A 47 3.46 4.72 13.17
CA GLY A 47 3.83 4.86 14.58
C GLY A 47 3.20 3.85 15.56
N SER A 48 2.22 3.04 15.12
CA SER A 48 1.62 1.99 15.94
C SER A 48 2.61 0.83 16.18
N VAL A 49 2.25 -0.11 17.06
CA VAL A 49 3.06 -1.33 17.25
C VAL A 49 3.11 -2.21 15.99
N GLY A 50 2.11 -2.12 15.12
CA GLY A 50 2.05 -2.83 13.85
C GLY A 50 2.59 -2.03 12.65
N ASP A 51 3.27 -0.93 12.87
CA ASP A 51 3.98 -0.18 11.83
C ASP A 51 5.01 -1.08 11.11
N PRO A 52 5.12 -1.07 9.78
CA PRO A 52 6.05 -1.93 9.06
C PRO A 52 7.50 -1.81 9.56
N LEU A 53 7.95 -0.61 9.93
CA LEU A 53 9.30 -0.40 10.45
C LEU A 53 9.52 -1.04 11.83
N LYS A 54 8.44 -1.23 12.60
CA LYS A 54 8.46 -1.94 13.89
C LYS A 54 8.23 -3.45 13.75
N GLN A 55 7.85 -3.89 12.57
CA GLN A 55 7.59 -5.28 12.23
C GLN A 55 8.69 -5.90 11.37
N GLY A 56 9.93 -5.42 11.57
CA GLY A 56 11.13 -6.01 10.99
C GLY A 56 11.53 -5.50 9.61
N PHE A 57 10.83 -4.53 9.04
CA PHE A 57 11.23 -3.94 7.76
C PHE A 57 12.17 -2.74 7.96
N ASP A 58 13.25 -2.69 7.18
CA ASP A 58 14.19 -1.56 7.12
C ASP A 58 13.67 -0.45 6.20
N ARG A 59 12.83 -0.83 5.23
CA ARG A 59 12.25 0.06 4.24
C ARG A 59 10.79 -0.26 4.01
N PHE A 60 9.95 0.75 3.97
CA PHE A 60 8.55 0.66 3.55
C PHE A 60 8.21 1.73 2.52
N PHE A 61 7.48 1.37 1.46
CA PHE A 61 6.88 2.33 0.57
C PHE A 61 5.51 1.84 0.07
N GLY A 62 4.46 2.62 0.32
CA GLY A 62 3.13 2.25 -0.13
C GLY A 62 1.99 2.81 0.72
N TYR A 63 0.96 2.00 0.88
CA TYR A 63 -0.24 2.33 1.63
C TYR A 63 -0.22 1.65 3.00
N ASN A 64 -0.29 2.41 4.06
CA ASN A 64 -0.50 1.85 5.40
C ASN A 64 -1.92 1.31 5.57
N CYS A 65 -2.92 2.00 5.01
CA CYS A 65 -4.33 1.65 5.15
C CYS A 65 -4.83 0.79 3.99
N GLN A 66 -5.51 -0.33 4.31
CA GLN A 66 -6.10 -1.20 3.31
C GLN A 66 -7.17 -0.50 2.47
N ARG A 67 -8.02 0.33 3.09
CA ARG A 67 -9.07 1.06 2.37
C ARG A 67 -8.49 2.09 1.41
N HIS A 68 -7.46 2.80 1.84
CA HIS A 68 -6.75 3.77 1.01
C HIS A 68 -6.14 3.10 -0.23
N ALA A 69 -5.67 1.86 -0.09
CA ALA A 69 -5.07 1.09 -1.17
C ALA A 69 -6.04 0.64 -2.27
N HIS A 70 -7.35 0.92 -2.15
CA HIS A 70 -8.29 0.69 -3.25
C HIS A 70 -8.31 1.84 -4.29
N SER A 71 -7.63 2.96 -4.00
CA SER A 71 -7.40 4.00 -5.00
C SER A 71 -6.05 3.80 -5.67
N TYR A 72 -6.04 3.71 -7.00
CA TYR A 72 -4.80 3.71 -7.79
C TYR A 72 -4.19 5.11 -7.94
N TYR A 73 -4.98 6.13 -7.67
CA TYR A 73 -4.60 7.54 -7.76
C TYR A 73 -4.92 8.27 -6.45
N PRO A 74 -4.28 7.85 -5.33
CA PRO A 74 -4.49 8.49 -4.03
C PRO A 74 -3.82 9.85 -3.98
N SER A 75 -4.18 10.67 -2.99
CA SER A 75 -3.50 11.95 -2.76
C SER A 75 -2.13 11.80 -2.11
N TYR A 76 -1.82 10.65 -1.50
CA TYR A 76 -0.54 10.41 -0.84
C TYR A 76 -0.20 8.93 -0.74
N LEU A 77 1.08 8.65 -0.51
CA LEU A 77 1.63 7.36 -0.07
C LEU A 77 2.53 7.58 1.16
N TRP A 78 3.01 6.50 1.74
CA TRP A 78 3.99 6.51 2.81
C TRP A 78 5.35 6.05 2.29
N SER A 79 6.40 6.75 2.69
CA SER A 79 7.80 6.39 2.51
C SER A 79 8.41 6.29 3.90
N ASP A 80 8.53 5.09 4.42
CA ASP A 80 8.84 4.82 5.81
C ASP A 80 7.83 5.50 6.75
N ASP A 81 8.25 6.44 7.58
CA ASP A 81 7.43 7.24 8.47
C ASP A 81 6.97 8.59 7.86
N GLN A 82 7.36 8.87 6.62
CA GLN A 82 7.07 10.13 5.94
C GLN A 82 5.89 9.98 4.97
N ARG A 83 4.95 10.89 5.07
CA ARG A 83 3.85 11.01 4.12
C ARG A 83 4.33 11.76 2.87
N ILE A 84 4.18 11.12 1.70
CA ILE A 84 4.55 11.68 0.40
C ILE A 84 3.28 12.04 -0.35
N GLU A 85 3.09 13.34 -0.62
CA GLU A 85 1.96 13.83 -1.41
C GLU A 85 2.14 13.47 -2.89
N LEU A 86 1.04 13.06 -3.52
CA LEU A 86 0.94 12.77 -4.94
C LEU A 86 0.16 13.88 -5.67
N ALA A 87 0.34 13.98 -6.99
CA ALA A 87 -0.27 15.04 -7.79
C ALA A 87 -1.80 14.89 -8.00
N ASN A 88 -2.41 13.84 -7.45
CA ASN A 88 -3.84 13.54 -7.63
C ASN A 88 -4.73 14.46 -6.75
N LYS A 89 -5.25 15.53 -7.33
CA LYS A 89 -6.15 16.47 -6.66
C LYS A 89 -7.36 16.80 -7.54
N PRO A 90 -8.59 16.38 -7.14
CA PRO A 90 -8.90 15.57 -5.98
C PRO A 90 -8.39 14.13 -6.11
N ALA A 91 -8.19 13.46 -4.96
CA ALA A 91 -7.86 12.03 -4.96
C ALA A 91 -9.03 11.23 -5.55
N VAL A 92 -8.71 10.24 -6.38
CA VAL A 92 -9.72 9.37 -6.97
C VAL A 92 -10.21 8.37 -5.93
N PRO A 93 -11.52 8.26 -5.67
CA PRO A 93 -12.06 7.34 -4.67
C PRO A 93 -11.87 5.87 -5.08
N GLY A 94 -11.39 5.03 -4.17
CA GLY A 94 -11.12 3.62 -4.45
C GLY A 94 -12.33 2.67 -4.47
N HIS A 95 -13.51 3.12 -4.07
CA HIS A 95 -14.72 2.29 -4.01
C HIS A 95 -15.96 3.00 -4.59
N ALA A 96 -15.75 3.99 -5.43
CA ALA A 96 -16.87 4.64 -6.11
C ALA A 96 -17.36 3.78 -7.27
N GLY A 97 -18.68 3.66 -7.40
CA GLY A 97 -19.31 3.16 -8.60
C GLY A 97 -19.26 4.19 -9.74
N LEU A 98 -19.52 3.75 -10.96
CA LEU A 98 -19.72 4.67 -12.08
C LEU A 98 -20.83 5.69 -11.75
N PRO A 99 -20.73 6.92 -12.27
CA PRO A 99 -21.84 7.87 -12.24
C PRO A 99 -23.13 7.23 -12.78
N LYS A 100 -24.28 7.62 -12.23
CA LYS A 100 -25.58 6.98 -12.56
C LYS A 100 -25.91 7.00 -14.05
N ASP A 101 -25.47 8.03 -14.76
CA ASP A 101 -25.74 8.26 -16.18
C ASP A 101 -24.60 7.79 -17.09
N ALA A 102 -23.58 7.15 -16.52
CA ALA A 102 -22.43 6.66 -17.29
C ALA A 102 -22.75 5.32 -17.95
N ASP A 103 -22.41 5.18 -19.22
CA ASP A 103 -22.49 3.90 -19.94
C ASP A 103 -21.32 3.00 -19.51
N PRO A 104 -21.57 1.84 -18.85
CA PRO A 104 -20.50 0.92 -18.46
C PRO A 104 -19.77 0.27 -19.67
N LYS A 105 -20.31 0.38 -20.88
CA LYS A 105 -19.68 -0.11 -22.11
C LYS A 105 -18.78 0.94 -22.78
N ASP A 106 -18.91 2.21 -22.40
CA ASP A 106 -18.03 3.26 -22.90
C ASP A 106 -16.78 3.36 -22.03
N PRO A 107 -15.57 3.09 -22.56
CA PRO A 107 -14.31 3.22 -21.81
C PRO A 107 -14.09 4.61 -21.18
N ARG A 108 -14.64 5.66 -21.78
CA ARG A 108 -14.55 7.04 -21.29
C ARG A 108 -15.29 7.25 -19.97
N SER A 109 -16.32 6.43 -19.71
CA SER A 109 -17.03 6.46 -18.42
C SER A 109 -16.11 6.20 -17.22
N TYR A 110 -14.98 5.55 -17.44
CA TYR A 110 -13.99 5.22 -16.42
C TYR A 110 -12.90 6.29 -16.23
N ASP A 111 -12.92 7.38 -17.02
CA ASP A 111 -11.94 8.47 -16.90
C ASP A 111 -12.05 9.18 -15.55
N VAL A 112 -13.21 9.13 -14.90
CA VAL A 112 -13.43 9.64 -13.54
C VAL A 112 -12.56 8.94 -12.46
N PHE A 113 -12.01 7.77 -12.78
CA PHE A 113 -11.14 7.01 -11.90
C PHE A 113 -9.65 7.17 -12.24
N LYS A 114 -9.30 8.00 -13.20
CA LYS A 114 -7.92 8.30 -13.57
C LYS A 114 -7.41 9.54 -12.86
N GLY A 115 -6.14 9.57 -12.60
CA GLY A 115 -5.40 10.70 -12.05
C GLY A 115 -4.05 10.84 -12.75
N ASP A 116 -3.26 11.80 -12.31
CA ASP A 116 -1.98 12.15 -12.94
C ASP A 116 -0.81 11.32 -12.41
N ASP A 117 -0.91 10.82 -11.17
CA ASP A 117 0.17 10.12 -10.48
C ASP A 117 -0.27 8.71 -10.06
N TYR A 118 0.13 7.72 -10.87
CA TYR A 118 -0.26 6.32 -10.70
C TYR A 118 0.56 5.64 -9.61
N ALA A 119 -0.05 5.40 -8.46
CA ALA A 119 0.63 4.86 -7.28
C ALA A 119 1.33 3.51 -7.47
N PRO A 120 0.78 2.51 -8.22
CA PRO A 120 1.50 1.27 -8.48
C PRO A 120 2.83 1.47 -9.21
N ALA A 121 2.92 2.43 -10.13
CA ALA A 121 4.18 2.75 -10.79
C ALA A 121 5.23 3.28 -9.81
N ARG A 122 4.81 4.14 -8.87
CA ARG A 122 5.68 4.64 -7.78
C ARG A 122 6.17 3.51 -6.89
N ILE A 123 5.26 2.61 -6.49
CA ILE A 123 5.58 1.46 -5.65
C ILE A 123 6.58 0.54 -6.34
N ASN A 124 6.34 0.20 -7.61
CA ASN A 124 7.25 -0.63 -8.39
C ASN A 124 8.63 0.00 -8.57
N GLN A 125 8.69 1.32 -8.81
CA GLN A 125 9.95 2.05 -8.89
C GLN A 125 10.76 1.93 -7.60
N GLN A 126 10.11 2.08 -6.44
CA GLN A 126 10.78 1.97 -5.13
C GLN A 126 11.21 0.54 -4.82
N ALA A 127 10.41 -0.46 -5.18
CA ALA A 127 10.76 -1.87 -5.03
C ALA A 127 11.99 -2.23 -5.89
N LEU A 128 12.01 -1.82 -7.15
CA LEU A 128 13.14 -2.05 -8.04
C LEU A 128 14.41 -1.32 -7.58
N ALA A 129 14.27 -0.09 -7.05
CA ALA A 129 15.40 0.64 -6.48
C ALA A 129 15.98 -0.09 -5.26
N PHE A 130 15.13 -0.60 -4.36
CA PHE A 130 15.54 -1.39 -3.20
C PHE A 130 16.30 -2.67 -3.63
N ILE A 131 15.78 -3.42 -4.59
CA ILE A 131 16.43 -4.62 -5.13
C ILE A 131 17.80 -4.27 -5.71
N LYS A 132 17.87 -3.22 -6.53
CA LYS A 132 19.13 -2.76 -7.15
C LYS A 132 20.17 -2.35 -6.11
N GLN A 133 19.75 -1.66 -5.04
CA GLN A 133 20.65 -1.22 -3.97
C GLN A 133 21.17 -2.37 -3.11
N ASN A 134 20.44 -3.49 -3.03
CA ASN A 134 20.75 -4.59 -2.13
C ASN A 134 21.15 -5.89 -2.85
N LYS A 135 21.30 -5.89 -4.18
CA LYS A 135 21.57 -7.08 -5.00
C LYS A 135 22.83 -7.87 -4.61
N ASP A 136 23.80 -7.23 -3.97
CA ASP A 136 25.10 -7.82 -3.62
C ASP A 136 25.15 -8.30 -2.14
N ARG A 137 24.02 -8.33 -1.45
CA ARG A 137 23.89 -8.84 -0.08
C ARG A 137 22.53 -9.54 0.12
N PRO A 138 22.38 -10.38 1.16
CA PRO A 138 21.08 -10.98 1.46
C PRO A 138 20.01 -9.92 1.69
N PHE A 139 18.90 -10.01 0.98
CA PHE A 139 17.76 -9.14 1.18
C PHE A 139 16.45 -9.90 1.08
N PHE A 140 15.42 -9.37 1.72
CA PHE A 140 14.04 -9.84 1.64
C PHE A 140 13.14 -8.69 1.18
N SER A 141 12.41 -8.90 0.10
CA SER A 141 11.45 -7.93 -0.43
C SER A 141 10.05 -8.52 -0.43
N CYS A 142 9.18 -7.94 0.38
CA CYS A 142 7.75 -8.24 0.36
C CYS A 142 7.05 -7.23 -0.55
N ILE A 143 6.63 -7.68 -1.73
CA ILE A 143 5.88 -6.85 -2.67
C ILE A 143 4.44 -7.32 -2.66
N ARG A 144 3.54 -6.45 -2.20
CA ARG A 144 2.11 -6.71 -2.20
C ARG A 144 1.42 -5.75 -3.14
N GLU A 145 1.22 -6.20 -4.38
CA GLU A 145 0.51 -5.43 -5.38
C GLU A 145 -0.93 -5.11 -4.94
N ILE A 146 -1.42 -3.98 -5.41
CA ILE A 146 -2.82 -3.60 -5.29
C ILE A 146 -3.53 -4.29 -6.45
N ILE A 147 -3.71 -5.61 -6.34
CA ILE A 147 -4.55 -6.33 -7.27
C ILE A 147 -5.96 -6.29 -6.69
N ASP A 148 -6.69 -5.24 -7.01
CA ASP A 148 -8.14 -5.41 -7.13
C ASP A 148 -8.32 -6.32 -8.34
N ARG A 149 -9.04 -7.41 -8.12
CA ARG A 149 -9.36 -8.34 -9.21
C ARG A 149 -9.80 -7.52 -10.40
N PRO A 150 -9.26 -7.78 -11.59
CA PRO A 150 -9.84 -7.17 -12.79
C PRO A 150 -11.35 -7.47 -12.71
N PHE A 151 -12.16 -6.46 -12.90
CA PHE A 151 -13.57 -6.65 -13.16
C PHE A 151 -13.63 -7.51 -14.40
N PHE A 152 -13.71 -8.81 -14.23
CA PHE A 152 -14.16 -9.67 -15.30
C PHE A 152 -15.62 -9.31 -15.52
N LEU A 153 -15.85 -8.51 -16.54
CA LEU A 153 -17.13 -8.42 -17.18
C LEU A 153 -17.48 -9.83 -17.68
N TYR A 154 -18.39 -10.47 -16.98
CA TYR A 154 -19.19 -11.54 -17.54
C TYR A 154 -20.39 -10.93 -18.24
#